data_b52436e15cedf7cb9564c4f67be53d3e
#
_entry.id   b52436e15cedf7cb9564c4f67be53d3e
#
_cell.length_a   1.000
_cell.length_b   1.000
_cell.length_c   1.000
_cell.angle_alpha   90.00
_cell.angle_beta   90.00
_cell.angle_gamma   90.00
#
_symmetry.space_group_name_H-M   'P 1'
#
loop_
_entity.id
_entity.type
_entity.pdbx_description
1 polymer ?
#
loop_
_entity_poly.entity_id
_entity_poly.type
_entity_poly.pdbx_seq_one_letter_code
_entity_poly.pdbx_strand_id
1 'polypeptide(L)'
;MTTIADKVAVVTGAASGIGRALALGLADRGARLALADVNATGLAETVDLVAATGTEVRSRHLDVSDRTEVETYAGEVRAHFGVVHQLYNNAGIAGISDTILETDWAVFERVLSVNLWGVLHGTKAFLPHLIASGDGHVINISSLNGFMAQGGLGPYCTSKFGVRGFTETLRIEMLQANQPVRVTVVHPGGVRTNIANAALAQARERGEEITEERVQRAALYNEKFLRLPPERAADIILRGVEANRGRILVGNDARLVDLAVRLLPRHYPDLSVRILRRLLRPAGTKASLPSG
;
A
#
# COMPACT_ATOMS: atom_id res chain seq x y z
N MET A 1 -19.25 8.58 -12.46
CA MET A 1 -17.85 8.99 -12.27
C MET A 1 -17.75 9.72 -10.94
N THR A 2 -16.67 9.55 -10.23
CA THR A 2 -16.40 10.27 -8.98
C THR A 2 -15.53 11.46 -9.32
N THR A 3 -15.95 12.68 -8.97
CA THR A 3 -15.08 13.86 -9.10
C THR A 3 -14.10 13.89 -7.92
N ILE A 4 -12.89 14.37 -8.12
CA ILE A 4 -11.89 14.63 -7.07
C ILE A 4 -11.91 16.11 -6.68
N ALA A 5 -12.22 17.00 -7.62
CA ALA A 5 -12.29 18.43 -7.37
C ALA A 5 -13.27 18.75 -6.20
N ASP A 6 -12.84 19.64 -5.34
CA ASP A 6 -13.55 20.11 -4.13
C ASP A 6 -13.81 19.04 -3.05
N LYS A 7 -13.28 17.81 -3.23
CA LYS A 7 -13.42 16.76 -2.23
C LYS A 7 -12.35 16.88 -1.15
N VAL A 8 -12.71 16.51 0.07
CA VAL A 8 -11.76 16.32 1.16
C VAL A 8 -11.25 14.88 1.11
N ALA A 9 -9.95 14.72 0.89
CA ALA A 9 -9.28 13.43 0.80
C ALA A 9 -8.25 13.26 1.93
N VAL A 10 -8.35 12.13 2.63
CA VAL A 10 -7.41 11.70 3.68
C VAL A 10 -6.42 10.72 3.07
N VAL A 11 -5.11 10.93 3.30
CA VAL A 11 -4.05 10.02 2.84
C VAL A 11 -3.14 9.67 4.01
N THR A 12 -3.06 8.38 4.35
CA THR A 12 -2.08 7.86 5.31
C THR A 12 -0.82 7.38 4.60
N GLY A 13 0.33 7.43 5.28
CA GLY A 13 1.62 7.11 4.65
C GLY A 13 2.02 8.15 3.60
N ALA A 14 1.73 9.43 3.86
CA ALA A 14 1.88 10.52 2.90
C ALA A 14 3.31 11.09 2.80
N ALA A 15 4.23 10.66 3.67
CA ALA A 15 5.60 11.19 3.71
C ALA A 15 6.45 10.82 2.50
N SER A 16 6.12 9.76 1.77
CA SER A 16 6.94 9.29 0.65
C SER A 16 6.17 8.41 -0.35
N GLY A 17 6.86 8.00 -1.42
CA GLY A 17 6.41 6.97 -2.35
C GLY A 17 5.01 7.20 -2.94
N ILE A 18 4.17 6.18 -2.92
CA ILE A 18 2.81 6.25 -3.46
C ILE A 18 1.96 7.28 -2.70
N GLY A 19 2.10 7.38 -1.37
CA GLY A 19 1.32 8.31 -0.56
C GLY A 19 1.60 9.77 -0.90
N ARG A 20 2.88 10.16 -1.03
CA ARG A 20 3.26 11.50 -1.50
C ARG A 20 2.75 11.76 -2.92
N ALA A 21 2.93 10.81 -3.81
CA ALA A 21 2.46 10.96 -5.19
C ALA A 21 0.92 11.04 -5.28
N LEU A 22 0.18 10.33 -4.42
CA LEU A 22 -1.27 10.49 -4.30
C LEU A 22 -1.65 11.88 -3.79
N ALA A 23 -0.96 12.39 -2.75
CA ALA A 23 -1.22 13.73 -2.23
C ALA A 23 -1.06 14.80 -3.30
N LEU A 24 0.06 14.77 -4.05
CA LEU A 24 0.31 15.69 -5.16
C LEU A 24 -0.72 15.53 -6.29
N GLY A 25 -1.01 14.31 -6.71
CA GLY A 25 -1.98 14.06 -7.77
C GLY A 25 -3.43 14.41 -7.38
N LEU A 26 -3.78 14.38 -6.10
CA LEU A 26 -5.06 14.84 -5.56
C LEU A 26 -5.10 16.38 -5.54
N ALA A 27 -4.01 17.02 -5.11
CA ALA A 27 -3.87 18.49 -5.14
C ALA A 27 -4.05 19.03 -6.57
N ASP A 28 -3.36 18.43 -7.55
CA ASP A 28 -3.48 18.78 -8.97
C ASP A 28 -4.91 18.65 -9.51
N ARG A 29 -5.74 17.81 -8.87
CA ARG A 29 -7.16 17.61 -9.23
C ARG A 29 -8.11 18.47 -8.39
N GLY A 30 -7.58 19.39 -7.58
CA GLY A 30 -8.39 20.33 -6.81
C GLY A 30 -9.00 19.76 -5.53
N ALA A 31 -8.44 18.69 -4.95
CA ALA A 31 -8.89 18.19 -3.66
C ALA A 31 -8.34 19.04 -2.51
N ARG A 32 -9.03 19.04 -1.36
CA ARG A 32 -8.51 19.50 -0.05
C ARG A 32 -7.97 18.30 0.72
N LEU A 33 -6.82 18.45 1.40
CA LEU A 33 -6.05 17.31 1.86
C LEU A 33 -5.86 17.26 3.38
N ALA A 34 -6.08 16.06 3.95
CA ALA A 34 -5.64 15.68 5.27
C ALA A 34 -4.59 14.58 5.16
N LEU A 35 -3.34 14.89 5.49
CA LEU A 35 -2.18 14.01 5.32
C LEU A 35 -1.70 13.48 6.66
N ALA A 36 -1.32 12.21 6.71
CA ALA A 36 -0.79 11.61 7.92
C ALA A 36 0.36 10.66 7.62
N ASP A 37 1.38 10.68 8.49
CA ASP A 37 2.51 9.75 8.45
C ASP A 37 3.22 9.71 9.81
N VAL A 38 3.93 8.63 10.09
CA VAL A 38 4.82 8.51 11.25
C VAL A 38 6.18 9.22 11.03
N ASN A 39 6.57 9.45 9.78
CA ASN A 39 7.76 10.20 9.43
C ASN A 39 7.44 11.70 9.31
N ALA A 40 7.67 12.44 10.40
CA ALA A 40 7.35 13.86 10.49
C ALA A 40 8.11 14.71 9.44
N THR A 41 9.38 14.43 9.20
CA THR A 41 10.22 15.16 8.25
C THR A 41 9.70 15.01 6.80
N GLY A 42 9.52 13.76 6.36
CA GLY A 42 9.00 13.49 5.02
C GLY A 42 7.56 13.97 4.83
N LEU A 43 6.76 13.99 5.91
CA LEU A 43 5.41 14.53 5.89
C LEU A 43 5.44 16.06 5.68
N ALA A 44 6.31 16.77 6.40
CA ALA A 44 6.49 18.22 6.24
C ALA A 44 6.89 18.59 4.79
N GLU A 45 7.85 17.86 4.21
CA GLU A 45 8.21 18.04 2.79
C GLU A 45 7.01 17.88 1.85
N THR A 46 6.16 16.88 2.10
CA THR A 46 4.97 16.65 1.28
C THR A 46 3.95 17.78 1.44
N VAL A 47 3.78 18.27 2.67
CA VAL A 47 2.89 19.42 2.96
C VAL A 47 3.35 20.66 2.22
N ASP A 48 4.66 20.97 2.24
CA ASP A 48 5.23 22.11 1.55
C ASP A 48 4.98 22.03 0.03
N LEU A 49 5.21 20.85 -0.56
CA LEU A 49 4.96 20.62 -1.98
C LEU A 49 3.48 20.79 -2.36
N VAL A 50 2.57 20.30 -1.52
CA VAL A 50 1.12 20.45 -1.72
C VAL A 50 0.69 21.91 -1.53
N ALA A 51 1.15 22.57 -0.47
CA ALA A 51 0.81 23.96 -0.18
C ALA A 51 1.27 24.91 -1.29
N ALA A 52 2.41 24.64 -1.93
CA ALA A 52 2.91 25.40 -3.07
C ALA A 52 1.95 25.41 -4.28
N THR A 53 1.01 24.46 -4.38
CA THR A 53 -0.06 24.45 -5.40
C THR A 53 -1.27 25.31 -5.03
N GLY A 54 -1.30 25.91 -3.84
CA GLY A 54 -2.46 26.62 -3.31
C GLY A 54 -3.53 25.74 -2.68
N THR A 55 -3.25 24.44 -2.56
CA THR A 55 -4.19 23.46 -1.99
C THR A 55 -4.31 23.63 -0.47
N GLU A 56 -5.54 23.64 0.06
CA GLU A 56 -5.79 23.55 1.50
C GLU A 56 -5.32 22.19 2.01
N VAL A 57 -4.33 22.19 2.92
CA VAL A 57 -3.75 20.98 3.48
C VAL A 57 -3.60 21.05 4.98
N ARG A 58 -3.95 19.97 5.67
CA ARG A 58 -3.64 19.71 7.07
C ARG A 58 -2.86 18.44 7.20
N SER A 59 -1.98 18.39 8.20
CA SER A 59 -1.17 17.19 8.45
C SER A 59 -1.12 16.85 9.93
N ARG A 60 -0.89 15.57 10.21
CA ARG A 60 -0.68 15.03 11.56
C ARG A 60 0.37 13.94 11.54
N HIS A 61 1.31 14.01 12.49
CA HIS A 61 2.12 12.84 12.85
C HIS A 61 1.20 11.77 13.42
N LEU A 62 1.16 10.57 12.81
CA LEU A 62 0.19 9.52 13.14
C LEU A 62 0.80 8.15 12.95
N ASP A 63 0.76 7.33 13.99
CA ASP A 63 0.94 5.88 13.86
C ASP A 63 -0.42 5.22 13.61
N VAL A 64 -0.63 4.68 12.42
CA VAL A 64 -1.88 4.01 12.05
C VAL A 64 -2.13 2.72 12.83
N SER A 65 -1.11 2.16 13.50
CA SER A 65 -1.26 1.00 14.37
C SER A 65 -1.92 1.34 15.70
N ASP A 66 -1.88 2.61 16.13
CA ASP A 66 -2.60 3.09 17.31
C ASP A 66 -4.04 3.47 16.93
N ARG A 67 -4.97 2.64 17.38
CA ARG A 67 -6.40 2.85 17.14
C ARG A 67 -6.91 4.17 17.68
N THR A 68 -6.50 4.54 18.89
CA THR A 68 -6.98 5.75 19.58
C THR A 68 -6.51 7.01 18.87
N GLU A 69 -5.26 7.03 18.40
CA GLU A 69 -4.75 8.13 17.59
C GLU A 69 -5.51 8.28 16.28
N VAL A 70 -5.83 7.17 15.60
CA VAL A 70 -6.58 7.18 14.34
C VAL A 70 -8.02 7.67 14.54
N GLU A 71 -8.71 7.25 15.62
CA GLU A 71 -10.04 7.73 15.97
C GLU A 71 -10.04 9.24 16.27
N THR A 72 -9.05 9.71 17.03
CA THR A 72 -8.85 11.13 17.31
C THR A 72 -8.62 11.94 16.03
N TYR A 73 -7.73 11.45 15.16
CA TYR A 73 -7.42 12.08 13.88
C TYR A 73 -8.66 12.20 12.98
N ALA A 74 -9.50 11.18 12.92
CA ALA A 74 -10.74 11.25 12.15
C ALA A 74 -11.68 12.35 12.62
N GLY A 75 -11.80 12.52 13.95
CA GLY A 75 -12.55 13.61 14.56
C GLY A 75 -11.99 15.00 14.21
N GLU A 76 -10.67 15.17 14.28
CA GLU A 76 -9.99 16.43 13.93
C GLU A 76 -10.16 16.81 12.47
N VAL A 77 -10.02 15.84 11.55
CA VAL A 77 -10.25 16.07 10.12
C VAL A 77 -11.69 16.49 9.86
N ARG A 78 -12.64 15.79 10.48
CA ARG A 78 -14.07 16.16 10.36
C ARG A 78 -14.36 17.54 10.92
N ALA A 79 -13.78 17.90 12.06
CA ALA A 79 -13.97 19.20 12.68
C ALA A 79 -13.40 20.34 11.81
N HIS A 80 -12.22 20.13 11.21
CA HIS A 80 -11.55 21.14 10.40
C HIS A 80 -12.23 21.36 9.04
N PHE A 81 -12.48 20.30 8.27
CA PHE A 81 -13.01 20.41 6.90
C PHE A 81 -14.54 20.41 6.82
N GLY A 82 -15.22 20.09 7.90
CA GLY A 82 -16.69 19.98 7.92
C GLY A 82 -17.25 18.72 7.24
N VAL A 83 -16.47 18.02 6.40
CA VAL A 83 -16.86 16.83 5.64
C VAL A 83 -15.62 15.99 5.30
N VAL A 84 -15.81 14.69 5.07
CA VAL A 84 -14.76 13.80 4.53
C VAL A 84 -15.36 12.98 3.40
N HIS A 85 -14.72 13.01 2.22
CA HIS A 85 -15.23 12.31 1.04
C HIS A 85 -14.40 11.08 0.66
N GLN A 86 -13.08 11.14 0.82
CA GLN A 86 -12.20 10.06 0.37
C GLN A 86 -11.19 9.70 1.45
N LEU A 87 -10.97 8.39 1.62
CA LEU A 87 -9.95 7.85 2.51
C LEU A 87 -9.02 6.94 1.72
N TYR A 88 -7.74 7.28 1.67
CA TYR A 88 -6.68 6.45 1.11
C TYR A 88 -5.87 5.83 2.26
N ASN A 89 -6.21 4.61 2.64
CA ASN A 89 -5.42 3.79 3.56
C ASN A 89 -4.20 3.27 2.81
N ASN A 90 -3.12 4.06 2.80
CA ASN A 90 -1.92 3.76 2.03
C ASN A 90 -0.72 3.43 2.93
N ALA A 91 -0.68 3.87 4.19
CA ALA A 91 0.39 3.54 5.12
C ALA A 91 0.69 2.03 5.13
N GLY A 92 1.98 1.69 5.08
CA GLY A 92 2.40 0.30 5.08
C GLY A 92 3.90 0.14 5.07
N ILE A 93 4.37 -0.96 5.63
CA ILE A 93 5.78 -1.34 5.73
C ILE A 93 6.03 -2.65 4.99
N ALA A 94 7.25 -2.83 4.47
CA ALA A 94 7.68 -4.12 3.99
C ALA A 94 8.09 -5.00 5.18
N GLY A 95 7.62 -6.23 5.18
CA GLY A 95 8.13 -7.25 6.08
C GLY A 95 9.07 -8.16 5.28
N ILE A 96 10.27 -7.67 4.93
CA ILE A 96 11.30 -8.55 4.40
C ILE A 96 11.67 -9.49 5.54
N SER A 97 11.28 -10.73 5.41
CA SER A 97 11.52 -11.77 6.40
C SER A 97 12.29 -12.93 5.74
N ASP A 98 12.82 -13.77 6.57
CA ASP A 98 13.35 -15.06 6.18
C ASP A 98 12.21 -16.06 5.90
N THR A 99 12.43 -17.34 6.04
CA THR A 99 11.33 -18.32 5.96
C THR A 99 10.31 -18.08 7.09
N ILE A 100 9.10 -18.58 6.94
CA ILE A 100 8.08 -18.49 8.01
C ILE A 100 8.60 -19.13 9.30
N LEU A 101 9.42 -20.18 9.20
CA LEU A 101 9.99 -20.87 10.34
C LEU A 101 10.96 -19.98 11.14
N GLU A 102 11.73 -19.14 10.44
CA GLU A 102 12.79 -18.30 11.03
C GLU A 102 12.32 -16.89 11.37
N THR A 103 11.13 -16.51 10.91
CA THR A 103 10.60 -15.15 11.13
C THR A 103 10.07 -15.01 12.56
N ASP A 104 10.62 -14.06 13.32
CA ASP A 104 10.17 -13.73 14.65
C ASP A 104 8.70 -13.25 14.67
N TRP A 105 7.99 -13.61 15.73
CA TRP A 105 6.62 -13.15 15.97
C TRP A 105 6.49 -11.63 15.97
N ALA A 106 7.47 -10.93 16.54
CA ALA A 106 7.49 -9.46 16.55
C ALA A 106 7.45 -8.84 15.15
N VAL A 107 8.01 -9.51 14.12
CA VAL A 107 7.92 -9.08 12.73
C VAL A 107 6.49 -9.25 12.20
N PHE A 108 5.85 -10.40 12.53
CA PHE A 108 4.44 -10.61 12.17
C PHE A 108 3.53 -9.57 12.81
N GLU A 109 3.65 -9.38 14.13
CA GLU A 109 2.84 -8.42 14.89
C GLU A 109 2.99 -7.01 14.32
N ARG A 110 4.20 -6.54 14.10
CA ARG A 110 4.47 -5.21 13.56
C ARG A 110 3.93 -5.02 12.15
N VAL A 111 4.15 -6.00 11.25
CA VAL A 111 3.67 -5.86 9.87
C VAL A 111 2.15 -5.91 9.82
N LEU A 112 1.53 -6.76 10.63
CA LEU A 112 0.07 -6.85 10.70
C LEU A 112 -0.53 -5.61 11.37
N SER A 113 0.09 -5.06 12.43
CA SER A 113 -0.43 -3.88 13.11
C SER A 113 -0.49 -2.67 12.18
N VAL A 114 0.55 -2.44 11.37
CA VAL A 114 0.57 -1.32 10.42
C VAL A 114 -0.29 -1.63 9.17
N ASN A 115 0.00 -2.74 8.48
CA ASN A 115 -0.52 -2.98 7.13
C ASN A 115 -1.97 -3.45 7.11
N LEU A 116 -2.42 -4.16 8.15
CA LEU A 116 -3.79 -4.68 8.24
C LEU A 116 -4.60 -3.89 9.26
N TRP A 117 -4.17 -3.88 10.52
CA TRP A 117 -4.93 -3.17 11.55
C TRP A 117 -5.02 -1.67 11.28
N GLY A 118 -3.96 -1.03 10.78
CA GLY A 118 -4.03 0.37 10.35
C GLY A 118 -5.10 0.66 9.30
N VAL A 119 -5.28 -0.25 8.33
CA VAL A 119 -6.37 -0.14 7.34
C VAL A 119 -7.75 -0.32 8.00
N LEU A 120 -7.89 -1.26 8.95
CA LEU A 120 -9.13 -1.47 9.69
C LEU A 120 -9.46 -0.26 10.56
N HIS A 121 -8.48 0.26 11.31
CA HIS A 121 -8.64 1.44 12.16
C HIS A 121 -9.09 2.65 11.33
N GLY A 122 -8.35 2.99 10.27
CA GLY A 122 -8.68 4.09 9.37
C GLY A 122 -10.08 3.93 8.77
N THR A 123 -10.39 2.75 8.25
CA THR A 123 -11.71 2.50 7.66
C THR A 123 -12.82 2.68 8.70
N LYS A 124 -12.72 2.06 9.88
CA LYS A 124 -13.77 2.15 10.91
C LYS A 124 -13.94 3.56 11.46
N ALA A 125 -12.84 4.29 11.66
CA ALA A 125 -12.90 5.66 12.18
C ALA A 125 -13.51 6.65 11.17
N PHE A 126 -13.17 6.51 9.89
CA PHE A 126 -13.64 7.44 8.85
C PHE A 126 -14.98 7.04 8.21
N LEU A 127 -15.38 5.76 8.24
CA LEU A 127 -16.59 5.27 7.55
C LEU A 127 -17.86 6.04 7.91
N PRO A 128 -18.15 6.38 9.19
CA PRO A 128 -19.33 7.19 9.54
C PRO A 128 -19.31 8.57 8.87
N HIS A 129 -18.14 9.20 8.76
CA HIS A 129 -17.98 10.51 8.13
C HIS A 129 -18.11 10.42 6.61
N LEU A 130 -17.62 9.33 6.00
CA LEU A 130 -17.79 9.06 4.58
C LEU A 130 -19.25 8.80 4.21
N ILE A 131 -19.99 8.06 5.03
CA ILE A 131 -21.44 7.86 4.86
C ILE A 131 -22.17 9.21 4.97
N ALA A 132 -21.85 10.00 5.99
CA ALA A 132 -22.47 11.31 6.23
C ALA A 132 -22.21 12.33 5.11
N SER A 133 -21.14 12.13 4.31
CA SER A 133 -20.85 13.00 3.15
C SER A 133 -21.82 12.83 1.99
N GLY A 134 -22.55 11.71 1.92
CA GLY A 134 -23.42 11.36 0.80
C GLY A 134 -22.69 10.96 -0.49
N ASP A 135 -21.34 11.03 -0.53
CA ASP A 135 -20.48 10.70 -1.69
C ASP A 135 -19.11 10.17 -1.24
N GLY A 136 -19.14 9.17 -0.33
CA GLY A 136 -17.95 8.60 0.27
C GLY A 136 -17.19 7.66 -0.66
N HIS A 137 -15.84 7.53 -0.45
CA HIS A 137 -15.02 6.54 -1.10
C HIS A 137 -13.90 6.06 -0.17
N VAL A 138 -13.83 4.74 0.07
CA VAL A 138 -12.72 4.07 0.76
C VAL A 138 -11.81 3.45 -0.27
N ILE A 139 -10.53 3.78 -0.23
CA ILE A 139 -9.49 3.28 -1.11
C ILE A 139 -8.39 2.60 -0.27
N ASN A 140 -8.33 1.28 -0.27
CA ASN A 140 -7.37 0.50 0.49
C ASN A 140 -6.25 -0.01 -0.39
N ILE A 141 -5.00 0.35 -0.03
CA ILE A 141 -3.82 -0.05 -0.79
C ILE A 141 -3.33 -1.42 -0.29
N SER A 142 -3.64 -2.45 -1.07
CA SER A 142 -3.10 -3.79 -0.94
C SER A 142 -1.77 -3.91 -1.69
N SER A 143 -1.56 -4.96 -2.46
CA SER A 143 -0.38 -5.24 -3.29
C SER A 143 -0.75 -6.31 -4.32
N LEU A 144 0.12 -6.58 -5.30
CA LEU A 144 0.07 -7.85 -6.05
C LEU A 144 0.22 -9.04 -5.09
N ASN A 145 0.93 -8.86 -3.96
CA ASN A 145 1.02 -9.84 -2.89
C ASN A 145 -0.27 -9.97 -2.05
N GLY A 146 -1.34 -9.30 -2.41
CA GLY A 146 -2.70 -9.56 -1.90
C GLY A 146 -3.48 -10.59 -2.73
N PHE A 147 -2.87 -11.16 -3.78
CA PHE A 147 -3.42 -12.27 -4.56
C PHE A 147 -2.36 -13.28 -5.04
N MET A 148 -1.09 -12.97 -4.89
CA MET A 148 0.05 -13.86 -5.15
C MET A 148 0.94 -13.97 -3.91
N ALA A 149 1.10 -15.17 -3.38
CA ALA A 149 2.04 -15.42 -2.30
C ALA A 149 3.48 -15.46 -2.81
N GLN A 150 4.42 -15.03 -1.98
CA GLN A 150 5.85 -15.01 -2.28
C GLN A 150 6.66 -15.46 -1.06
N GLY A 151 7.61 -16.37 -1.25
CA GLY A 151 8.53 -16.81 -0.20
C GLY A 151 9.38 -15.65 0.34
N GLY A 152 9.64 -15.63 1.65
CA GLY A 152 10.37 -14.56 2.33
C GLY A 152 9.56 -13.27 2.55
N LEU A 153 8.24 -13.32 2.34
CA LEU A 153 7.31 -12.22 2.57
C LEU A 153 6.07 -12.67 3.36
N GLY A 154 6.21 -13.67 4.24
CA GLY A 154 5.08 -14.26 4.98
C GLY A 154 4.17 -13.23 5.64
N PRO A 155 4.67 -12.39 6.59
CA PRO A 155 3.87 -11.36 7.25
C PRO A 155 3.23 -10.36 6.28
N TYR A 156 4.00 -9.94 5.27
CA TYR A 156 3.52 -8.98 4.27
C TYR A 156 2.39 -9.55 3.41
N CYS A 157 2.57 -10.75 2.84
CA CYS A 157 1.53 -11.42 2.07
C CYS A 157 0.26 -11.61 2.91
N THR A 158 0.41 -12.11 4.16
CA THR A 158 -0.72 -12.27 5.09
C THR A 158 -1.49 -10.97 5.26
N SER A 159 -0.78 -9.85 5.51
CA SER A 159 -1.41 -8.55 5.68
C SER A 159 -2.16 -8.10 4.41
N LYS A 160 -1.54 -8.25 3.23
CA LYS A 160 -2.11 -7.74 1.98
C LYS A 160 -3.27 -8.60 1.43
N PHE A 161 -3.27 -9.92 1.69
CA PHE A 161 -4.45 -10.77 1.49
C PHE A 161 -5.57 -10.37 2.45
N GLY A 162 -5.25 -10.11 3.73
CA GLY A 162 -6.22 -9.62 4.72
C GLY A 162 -6.87 -8.31 4.30
N VAL A 163 -6.08 -7.33 3.87
CA VAL A 163 -6.60 -6.04 3.33
C VAL A 163 -7.53 -6.26 2.16
N ARG A 164 -7.20 -7.15 1.23
CA ARG A 164 -8.08 -7.48 0.11
C ARG A 164 -9.40 -8.06 0.60
N GLY A 165 -9.36 -9.10 1.42
CA GLY A 165 -10.58 -9.75 1.93
C GLY A 165 -11.48 -8.77 2.67
N PHE A 166 -10.90 -7.98 3.58
CA PHE A 166 -11.62 -6.92 4.30
C PHE A 166 -12.26 -5.89 3.36
N THR A 167 -11.54 -5.44 2.35
CA THR A 167 -12.04 -4.42 1.41
C THR A 167 -13.17 -4.96 0.54
N GLU A 168 -13.04 -6.19 0.04
CA GLU A 168 -14.09 -6.84 -0.76
C GLU A 168 -15.35 -7.08 0.09
N THR A 169 -15.21 -7.47 1.36
CA THR A 169 -16.33 -7.60 2.31
C THR A 169 -17.00 -6.25 2.55
N LEU A 170 -16.24 -5.21 2.89
CA LEU A 170 -16.80 -3.86 3.08
C LEU A 170 -17.57 -3.39 1.85
N ARG A 171 -17.06 -3.66 0.65
CA ARG A 171 -17.77 -3.31 -0.59
C ARG A 171 -19.13 -3.98 -0.69
N ILE A 172 -19.23 -5.26 -0.34
CA ILE A 172 -20.48 -6.02 -0.34
C ILE A 172 -21.45 -5.41 0.68
N GLU A 173 -21.00 -5.11 1.89
CA GLU A 173 -21.83 -4.51 2.95
C GLU A 173 -22.38 -3.13 2.54
N MET A 174 -21.54 -2.25 1.93
CA MET A 174 -22.01 -0.94 1.45
C MET A 174 -23.06 -1.07 0.35
N LEU A 175 -22.89 -2.03 -0.56
CA LEU A 175 -23.88 -2.33 -1.60
C LEU A 175 -25.18 -2.90 -1.02
N GLN A 176 -25.12 -3.84 -0.09
CA GLN A 176 -26.28 -4.44 0.55
C GLN A 176 -27.09 -3.44 1.36
N ALA A 177 -26.39 -2.55 2.09
CA ALA A 177 -27.01 -1.50 2.88
C ALA A 177 -27.39 -0.24 2.08
N ASN A 178 -27.15 -0.25 0.76
CA ASN A 178 -27.37 0.91 -0.14
C ASN A 178 -26.73 2.19 0.39
N GLN A 179 -25.55 2.09 1.01
CA GLN A 179 -24.82 3.24 1.54
C GLN A 179 -24.14 4.05 0.42
N PRO A 180 -24.06 5.38 0.54
CA PRO A 180 -23.44 6.26 -0.45
C PRO A 180 -21.90 6.24 -0.35
N VAL A 181 -21.31 5.04 -0.21
CA VAL A 181 -19.87 4.84 -0.07
C VAL A 181 -19.38 3.83 -1.10
N ARG A 182 -18.46 4.28 -1.94
CA ARG A 182 -17.71 3.41 -2.86
C ARG A 182 -16.54 2.78 -2.13
N VAL A 183 -16.15 1.61 -2.55
CA VAL A 183 -15.03 0.89 -1.95
C VAL A 183 -14.14 0.31 -3.05
N THR A 184 -12.85 0.60 -2.98
CA THR A 184 -11.83 0.19 -3.95
C THR A 184 -10.67 -0.49 -3.27
N VAL A 185 -10.30 -1.68 -3.74
CA VAL A 185 -9.01 -2.30 -3.42
C VAL A 185 -8.01 -2.02 -4.53
N VAL A 186 -6.81 -1.59 -4.15
CA VAL A 186 -5.72 -1.29 -5.09
C VAL A 186 -4.62 -2.33 -4.93
N HIS A 187 -4.11 -2.85 -6.04
CA HIS A 187 -3.02 -3.81 -6.08
C HIS A 187 -1.84 -3.26 -6.87
N PRO A 188 -0.92 -2.52 -6.24
CA PRO A 188 0.32 -2.12 -6.88
C PRO A 188 1.21 -3.33 -7.18
N GLY A 189 1.83 -3.31 -8.35
CA GLY A 189 2.97 -4.15 -8.69
C GLY A 189 4.28 -3.54 -8.18
N GLY A 190 5.34 -3.68 -8.93
CA GLY A 190 6.66 -3.16 -8.59
C GLY A 190 6.77 -1.64 -8.76
N VAL A 191 6.29 -0.87 -7.79
CA VAL A 191 6.43 0.59 -7.74
C VAL A 191 7.75 0.97 -7.08
N ARG A 192 8.53 1.84 -7.69
CA ARG A 192 9.82 2.34 -7.20
C ARG A 192 9.63 3.25 -5.98
N THR A 193 9.56 2.64 -4.81
CA THR A 193 9.44 3.32 -3.52
C THR A 193 10.61 2.94 -2.63
N ASN A 194 10.82 3.71 -1.55
CA ASN A 194 11.88 3.41 -0.59
C ASN A 194 11.51 2.29 0.41
N ILE A 195 10.42 1.55 0.18
CA ILE A 195 9.84 0.61 1.16
C ILE A 195 10.81 -0.48 1.60
N ALA A 196 11.63 -1.01 0.69
CA ALA A 196 12.62 -2.05 1.00
C ALA A 196 13.81 -1.49 1.79
N ASN A 197 14.30 -0.30 1.43
CA ASN A 197 15.41 0.34 2.16
C ASN A 197 14.94 0.84 3.53
N ALA A 198 13.73 1.36 3.63
CA ALA A 198 13.13 1.75 4.91
C ALA A 198 12.99 0.56 5.85
N ALA A 199 12.63 -0.62 5.35
CA ALA A 199 12.59 -1.84 6.15
C ALA A 199 13.96 -2.22 6.72
N LEU A 200 15.03 -2.11 5.92
CA LEU A 200 16.42 -2.36 6.39
C LEU A 200 16.88 -1.31 7.40
N ALA A 201 16.55 -0.03 7.18
CA ALA A 201 16.89 1.05 8.12
C ALA A 201 16.20 0.83 9.46
N GLN A 202 14.90 0.58 9.46
CA GLN A 202 14.13 0.29 10.67
C GLN A 202 14.62 -0.97 11.42
N ALA A 203 15.04 -2.01 10.68
CA ALA A 203 15.63 -3.21 11.30
C ALA A 203 16.96 -2.87 12.03
N ARG A 204 17.81 -2.02 11.42
CA ARG A 204 19.05 -1.51 12.05
C ARG A 204 18.76 -0.71 13.31
N GLU A 205 17.82 0.22 13.26
CA GLU A 205 17.42 1.04 14.42
C GLU A 205 16.95 0.20 15.61
N ARG A 206 16.37 -0.97 15.36
CA ARG A 206 15.95 -1.92 16.39
C ARG A 206 17.04 -2.88 16.86
N GLY A 207 18.25 -2.79 16.29
CA GLY A 207 19.35 -3.69 16.63
C GLY A 207 19.18 -5.11 16.07
N GLU A 208 18.30 -5.31 15.05
CA GLU A 208 18.16 -6.61 14.37
C GLU A 208 19.43 -6.92 13.57
N GLU A 209 19.88 -8.16 13.60
CA GLU A 209 20.98 -8.62 12.76
C GLU A 209 20.55 -8.62 11.29
N ILE A 210 21.28 -7.86 10.47
CA ILE A 210 21.01 -7.77 9.04
C ILE A 210 22.09 -8.55 8.30
N THR A 211 21.72 -9.73 7.82
CA THR A 211 22.62 -10.56 7.03
C THR A 211 22.90 -9.92 5.67
N GLU A 212 24.08 -10.21 5.13
CA GLU A 212 24.48 -9.74 3.81
C GLU A 212 23.50 -10.23 2.73
N GLU A 213 22.94 -11.42 2.90
CA GLU A 213 21.91 -11.98 2.03
C GLU A 213 20.62 -11.13 2.02
N ARG A 214 20.18 -10.62 3.19
CA ARG A 214 19.03 -9.70 3.27
C ARG A 214 19.27 -8.39 2.51
N VAL A 215 20.48 -7.83 2.62
CA VAL A 215 20.86 -6.61 1.89
C VAL A 215 20.86 -6.85 0.38
N GLN A 216 21.50 -7.94 -0.08
CA GLN A 216 21.56 -8.31 -1.49
C GLN A 216 20.15 -8.59 -2.06
N ARG A 217 19.29 -9.25 -1.30
CA ARG A 217 17.89 -9.51 -1.69
C ARG A 217 17.08 -8.22 -1.85
N ALA A 218 17.24 -7.27 -0.92
CA ALA A 218 16.59 -5.97 -1.01
C ALA A 218 17.10 -5.16 -2.22
N ALA A 219 18.40 -5.14 -2.46
CA ALA A 219 19.00 -4.48 -3.62
C ALA A 219 18.50 -5.08 -4.95
N LEU A 220 18.49 -6.41 -5.05
CA LEU A 220 17.97 -7.12 -6.22
C LEU A 220 16.47 -6.84 -6.45
N TYR A 221 15.70 -6.78 -5.36
CA TYR A 221 14.28 -6.46 -5.43
C TYR A 221 14.06 -5.04 -5.96
N ASN A 222 14.79 -4.06 -5.43
CA ASN A 222 14.75 -2.68 -5.88
C ASN A 222 15.12 -2.53 -7.36
N GLU A 223 16.19 -3.19 -7.80
CA GLU A 223 16.71 -3.06 -9.16
C GLU A 223 15.82 -3.76 -10.21
N LYS A 224 15.42 -5.00 -9.93
CA LYS A 224 14.74 -5.84 -10.95
C LYS A 224 13.23 -5.68 -10.96
N PHE A 225 12.60 -5.42 -9.81
CA PHE A 225 11.14 -5.47 -9.69
C PHE A 225 10.52 -4.09 -9.51
N LEU A 226 11.16 -3.13 -8.84
CA LEU A 226 10.59 -1.81 -8.60
C LEU A 226 10.87 -0.84 -9.77
N ARG A 227 10.05 -0.89 -10.81
CA ARG A 227 10.28 -0.11 -12.04
C ARG A 227 9.31 1.03 -12.27
N LEU A 228 8.07 0.92 -11.79
CA LEU A 228 7.04 1.93 -12.03
C LEU A 228 7.28 3.16 -11.14
N PRO A 229 7.38 4.39 -11.69
CA PRO A 229 7.46 5.60 -10.89
C PRO A 229 6.23 5.79 -10.00
N PRO A 230 6.39 6.30 -8.75
CA PRO A 230 5.26 6.55 -7.84
C PRO A 230 4.18 7.46 -8.43
N GLU A 231 4.58 8.47 -9.19
CA GLU A 231 3.68 9.44 -9.84
C GLU A 231 2.78 8.74 -10.87
N ARG A 232 3.34 7.80 -11.63
CA ARG A 232 2.56 7.00 -12.59
C ARG A 232 1.65 6.02 -11.89
N ALA A 233 2.09 5.46 -10.75
CA ALA A 233 1.25 4.60 -9.93
C ALA A 233 0.05 5.38 -9.36
N ALA A 234 0.30 6.57 -8.80
CA ALA A 234 -0.75 7.45 -8.28
C ALA A 234 -1.75 7.86 -9.39
N ASP A 235 -1.28 8.23 -10.59
CA ASP A 235 -2.16 8.58 -11.70
C ASP A 235 -3.08 7.42 -12.12
N ILE A 236 -2.56 6.18 -12.18
CA ILE A 236 -3.38 4.99 -12.46
C ILE A 236 -4.43 4.77 -11.36
N ILE A 237 -4.05 4.96 -10.10
CA ILE A 237 -4.96 4.84 -8.95
C ILE A 237 -6.07 5.88 -9.05
N LEU A 238 -5.71 7.16 -9.19
CA LEU A 238 -6.67 8.26 -9.22
C LEU A 238 -7.66 8.16 -10.40
N ARG A 239 -7.18 7.82 -11.59
CA ARG A 239 -8.08 7.52 -12.73
C ARG A 239 -9.01 6.34 -12.46
N GLY A 240 -8.52 5.32 -11.74
CA GLY A 240 -9.35 4.18 -11.34
C GLY A 240 -10.43 4.58 -10.33
N VAL A 241 -10.09 5.48 -9.39
CA VAL A 241 -11.02 6.07 -8.41
C VAL A 241 -12.08 6.92 -9.13
N GLU A 242 -11.67 7.82 -10.04
CA GLU A 242 -12.58 8.63 -10.86
C GLU A 242 -13.54 7.76 -11.68
N ALA A 243 -13.04 6.64 -12.21
CA ALA A 243 -13.84 5.65 -12.95
C ALA A 243 -14.67 4.72 -12.03
N ASN A 244 -14.66 4.92 -10.72
CA ASN A 244 -15.37 4.11 -9.72
C ASN A 244 -15.09 2.60 -9.83
N ARG A 245 -13.82 2.23 -10.08
CA ARG A 245 -13.42 0.82 -10.18
C ARG A 245 -13.29 0.21 -8.78
N GLY A 246 -14.01 -0.87 -8.51
CA GLY A 246 -13.92 -1.59 -7.23
C GLY A 246 -12.57 -2.31 -7.01
N ARG A 247 -11.79 -2.51 -8.10
CA ARG A 247 -10.46 -3.13 -8.08
C ARG A 247 -9.55 -2.45 -9.09
N ILE A 248 -8.36 -2.05 -8.65
CA ILE A 248 -7.37 -1.37 -9.50
C ILE A 248 -6.06 -2.16 -9.46
N LEU A 249 -5.59 -2.60 -10.62
CA LEU A 249 -4.28 -3.21 -10.81
C LEU A 249 -3.31 -2.14 -11.34
N VAL A 250 -2.22 -1.90 -10.61
CA VAL A 250 -1.26 -0.84 -10.92
C VAL A 250 0.03 -1.44 -11.46
N GLY A 251 0.27 -1.23 -12.74
CA GLY A 251 1.40 -1.80 -13.47
C GLY A 251 1.02 -3.01 -14.34
N ASN A 252 1.82 -3.26 -15.36
CA ASN A 252 1.60 -4.40 -16.26
C ASN A 252 1.95 -5.74 -15.60
N ASP A 253 2.91 -5.72 -14.69
CA ASP A 253 3.29 -6.84 -13.85
C ASP A 253 2.12 -7.31 -12.97
N ALA A 254 1.44 -6.39 -12.28
CA ALA A 254 0.26 -6.73 -11.48
C ALA A 254 -0.85 -7.36 -12.34
N ARG A 255 -1.07 -6.85 -13.56
CA ARG A 255 -2.07 -7.39 -14.49
C ARG A 255 -1.72 -8.79 -14.96
N LEU A 256 -0.45 -9.00 -15.35
CA LEU A 256 0.03 -10.30 -15.83
C LEU A 256 -0.04 -11.35 -14.72
N VAL A 257 0.42 -11.00 -13.51
CA VAL A 257 0.39 -11.89 -12.34
C VAL A 257 -1.04 -12.21 -11.92
N ASP A 258 -1.95 -11.22 -11.94
CA ASP A 258 -3.38 -11.46 -11.64
C ASP A 258 -3.98 -12.48 -12.60
N LEU A 259 -3.70 -12.34 -13.90
CA LEU A 259 -4.17 -13.29 -14.91
C LEU A 259 -3.59 -14.69 -14.67
N ALA A 260 -2.28 -14.77 -14.41
CA ALA A 260 -1.59 -16.04 -14.18
C ALA A 260 -2.14 -16.79 -12.95
N VAL A 261 -2.34 -16.07 -11.82
CA VAL A 261 -2.90 -16.65 -10.59
C VAL A 261 -4.34 -17.15 -10.79
N ARG A 262 -5.15 -16.43 -11.58
CA ARG A 262 -6.53 -16.83 -11.88
C ARG A 262 -6.62 -18.05 -12.79
N LEU A 263 -5.76 -18.14 -13.79
CA LEU A 263 -5.75 -19.25 -14.75
C LEU A 263 -5.05 -20.50 -14.21
N LEU A 264 -4.05 -20.31 -13.34
CA LEU A 264 -3.21 -21.39 -12.82
C LEU A 264 -3.17 -21.40 -11.28
N PRO A 265 -4.34 -21.42 -10.57
CA PRO A 265 -4.40 -21.21 -9.13
C PRO A 265 -3.63 -22.28 -8.33
N ARG A 266 -3.50 -23.50 -8.86
CA ARG A 266 -2.77 -24.59 -8.22
C ARG A 266 -1.27 -24.62 -8.56
N HIS A 267 -0.89 -24.07 -9.70
CA HIS A 267 0.45 -24.21 -10.27
C HIS A 267 1.31 -22.96 -10.18
N TYR A 268 0.70 -21.79 -9.91
CA TYR A 268 1.46 -20.54 -9.85
C TYR A 268 2.58 -20.56 -8.77
N PRO A 269 2.44 -21.23 -7.60
CA PRO A 269 3.53 -21.27 -6.63
C PRO A 269 4.76 -21.98 -7.17
N ASP A 270 4.59 -23.16 -7.82
CA ASP A 270 5.68 -23.91 -8.42
C ASP A 270 6.34 -23.15 -9.57
N LEU A 271 5.51 -22.50 -10.40
CA LEU A 271 5.97 -21.66 -11.51
C LEU A 271 6.79 -20.46 -11.00
N SER A 272 6.32 -19.80 -9.95
CA SER A 272 7.00 -18.64 -9.33
C SER A 272 8.39 -19.05 -8.80
N VAL A 273 8.51 -20.19 -8.14
CA VAL A 273 9.77 -20.73 -7.65
C VAL A 273 10.73 -21.05 -8.80
N ARG A 274 10.24 -21.67 -9.88
CA ARG A 274 11.07 -21.98 -11.07
C ARG A 274 11.58 -20.72 -11.76
N ILE A 275 10.74 -19.70 -11.90
CA ILE A 275 11.11 -18.40 -12.49
C ILE A 275 12.16 -17.73 -11.60
N LEU A 276 11.91 -17.63 -10.29
CA LEU A 276 12.82 -17.00 -9.36
C LEU A 276 14.20 -17.67 -9.35
N ARG A 277 14.24 -19.01 -9.31
CA ARG A 277 15.50 -19.78 -9.41
C ARG A 277 16.28 -19.50 -10.69
N ARG A 278 15.58 -19.27 -11.83
CA ARG A 278 16.23 -18.90 -13.09
C ARG A 278 16.81 -17.49 -13.06
N LEU A 279 16.08 -16.54 -12.46
CA LEU A 279 16.49 -15.14 -12.35
C LEU A 279 17.65 -14.94 -11.36
N LEU A 280 17.74 -15.80 -10.34
CA LEU A 280 18.79 -15.77 -9.31
C LEU A 280 20.03 -16.60 -9.66
N ARG A 281 20.04 -17.36 -10.76
CA ARG A 281 21.26 -18.06 -11.20
C ARG A 281 22.31 -17.03 -11.59
N PRO A 282 23.53 -17.07 -11.00
CA PRO A 282 24.61 -16.21 -11.44
C PRO A 282 24.91 -16.50 -12.92
N ALA A 283 25.07 -15.42 -13.70
CA ALA A 283 25.51 -15.51 -15.09
C ALA A 283 26.93 -16.07 -15.11
N GLY A 284 27.11 -17.38 -15.24
CA GLY A 284 28.45 -17.99 -15.27
C GLY A 284 28.53 -19.49 -15.06
N THR A 285 27.49 -20.15 -14.54
CA THR A 285 27.52 -21.64 -14.44
C THR A 285 27.00 -22.26 -15.73
N LYS A 286 27.88 -22.36 -16.75
CA LYS A 286 27.68 -23.33 -17.83
C LYS A 286 27.67 -24.72 -17.17
N ALA A 287 26.56 -25.44 -17.32
CA ALA A 287 26.46 -26.82 -16.94
C ALA A 287 27.61 -27.58 -17.71
N SER A 288 28.63 -28.00 -17.00
CA SER A 288 29.49 -29.06 -17.49
C SER A 288 28.63 -30.31 -17.58
N LEU A 289 28.33 -30.73 -18.81
CA LEU A 289 27.79 -32.04 -19.08
C LEU A 289 28.78 -33.07 -18.53
N PRO A 290 28.35 -34.10 -17.78
CA PRO A 290 29.21 -35.19 -17.44
C PRO A 290 29.58 -35.94 -18.75
N SER A 291 30.86 -35.96 -19.05
CA SER A 291 31.44 -36.83 -20.05
C SER A 291 31.51 -38.23 -19.50
N GLY A 292 30.94 -39.17 -20.19
CA GLY A 292 31.17 -40.59 -20.00
C GLY A 292 29.93 -41.39 -19.72
#